data_26990c78fda4eeabf71fc80759dae90d
#
_entry.id   26990c78fda4eeabf71fc80759dae90d
#
_cell.length_a   1.000
_cell.length_b   1.000
_cell.length_c   1.000
_cell.angle_alpha   90.00
_cell.angle_beta   90.00
_cell.angle_gamma   90.00
#
_symmetry.space_group_name_H-M   'P 1'
#
loop_
_entity.id
_entity.type
_entity.pdbx_description
1 polymer ?
#
loop_
_entity_poly.entity_id
_entity_poly.type
_entity_poly.pdbx_seq_one_letter_code
_entity_poly.pdbx_strand_id
1 'polypeptide(L)'
;MSVVAAAVVPSSPMLVPDVATGAASELATLRVAADDAVARLTAAGAEVVVVLGSGPRAAYAHGSAGTFAGLGVPLRVSLGDDVGEPATLPLPLCIGAWLLARTRYAGLTAGVTVDGAWASPDVDVALLVVADGTACRTEKAPGAFDARAAAFDGHIAAALAHGDGAALRGLDAGLAAELHVGGLPALRALGALEGPWRAELLADDATHGVGSFVACWERA
;
A
#
# COMPACT_ATOMS: atom_id res chain seq x y z
N MET A 1 15.75 14.14 10.01
CA MET A 1 15.56 13.14 8.96
C MET A 1 14.36 12.33 9.38
N SER A 2 13.34 12.31 8.57
CA SER A 2 12.04 11.79 9.02
C SER A 2 11.18 11.39 7.83
N VAL A 3 10.13 10.61 8.08
CA VAL A 3 9.04 10.46 7.11
C VAL A 3 8.30 11.80 7.06
N VAL A 4 8.32 12.46 5.90
CA VAL A 4 7.68 13.78 5.69
C VAL A 4 6.22 13.64 5.25
N ALA A 5 5.91 12.56 4.53
CA ALA A 5 4.56 12.21 4.11
C ALA A 5 4.43 10.68 3.99
N ALA A 6 3.22 10.17 4.14
CA ALA A 6 2.88 8.79 3.83
C ALA A 6 1.57 8.72 3.04
N ALA A 7 1.46 7.77 2.13
CA ALA A 7 0.21 7.41 1.47
C ALA A 7 -0.03 5.92 1.65
N VAL A 8 -1.29 5.54 1.87
CA VAL A 8 -1.73 4.14 1.89
C VAL A 8 -2.50 3.87 0.61
N VAL A 9 -2.19 2.77 -0.06
CA VAL A 9 -2.88 2.30 -1.26
C VAL A 9 -3.15 0.81 -1.16
N PRO A 10 -4.18 0.28 -1.84
CA PRO A 10 -4.48 -1.14 -1.80
C PRO A 10 -3.34 -2.01 -2.36
N SER A 11 -3.19 -3.21 -1.80
CA SER A 11 -2.28 -4.25 -2.29
C SER A 11 -2.92 -5.18 -3.34
N SER A 12 -4.16 -4.89 -3.72
CA SER A 12 -4.90 -5.69 -4.69
C SER A 12 -4.34 -5.52 -6.11
N PRO A 13 -3.94 -6.60 -6.80
CA PRO A 13 -3.51 -6.53 -8.19
C PRO A 13 -4.64 -6.11 -9.13
N MET A 14 -5.89 -6.17 -8.70
CA MET A 14 -7.06 -5.69 -9.42
C MET A 14 -7.05 -4.17 -9.68
N LEU A 15 -6.20 -3.41 -8.97
CA LEU A 15 -5.94 -2.00 -9.31
C LEU A 15 -5.37 -1.84 -10.73
N VAL A 16 -4.60 -2.83 -11.21
CA VAL A 16 -4.00 -2.81 -12.55
C VAL A 16 -5.06 -3.23 -13.58
N PRO A 17 -5.48 -2.36 -14.52
CA PRO A 17 -6.57 -2.65 -15.46
C PRO A 17 -6.35 -3.92 -16.29
N ASP A 18 -5.12 -4.18 -16.70
CA ASP A 18 -4.76 -5.36 -17.49
C ASP A 18 -4.97 -6.66 -16.68
N VAL A 19 -4.80 -6.61 -15.36
CA VAL A 19 -5.09 -7.74 -14.45
C VAL A 19 -6.60 -7.86 -14.19
N ALA A 20 -7.26 -6.74 -13.92
CA ALA A 20 -8.70 -6.69 -13.63
C ALA A 20 -9.58 -7.04 -14.83
N THR A 21 -9.09 -6.83 -16.06
CA THR A 21 -9.80 -7.10 -17.31
C THR A 21 -11.24 -6.52 -17.32
N GLY A 22 -12.27 -7.37 -17.39
CA GLY A 22 -13.68 -6.95 -17.40
C GLY A 22 -14.14 -6.20 -16.14
N ALA A 23 -13.51 -6.43 -14.98
CA ALA A 23 -13.82 -5.73 -13.72
C ALA A 23 -13.09 -4.39 -13.56
N ALA A 24 -12.26 -3.98 -14.53
CA ALA A 24 -11.43 -2.77 -14.41
C ALA A 24 -12.23 -1.49 -14.13
N SER A 25 -13.47 -1.37 -14.67
CA SER A 25 -14.33 -0.22 -14.43
C SER A 25 -14.85 -0.14 -13.00
N GLU A 26 -15.03 -1.26 -12.31
CA GLU A 26 -15.55 -1.31 -10.94
C GLU A 26 -14.57 -0.68 -9.93
N LEU A 27 -13.28 -0.72 -10.23
CA LEU A 27 -12.22 -0.14 -9.42
C LEU A 27 -11.74 1.24 -9.91
N ALA A 28 -12.45 1.88 -10.84
CA ALA A 28 -12.02 3.15 -11.41
C ALA A 28 -11.90 4.25 -10.36
N THR A 29 -12.88 4.38 -9.47
CA THR A 29 -12.89 5.37 -8.38
C THR A 29 -11.75 5.14 -7.40
N LEU A 30 -11.53 3.89 -6.99
CA LEU A 30 -10.42 3.52 -6.09
C LEU A 30 -9.06 3.83 -6.72
N ARG A 31 -8.93 3.58 -8.03
CA ARG A 31 -7.70 3.89 -8.79
C ARG A 31 -7.43 5.39 -8.88
N VAL A 32 -8.48 6.20 -9.11
CA VAL A 32 -8.36 7.67 -9.13
C VAL A 32 -7.91 8.19 -7.76
N ALA A 33 -8.46 7.67 -6.67
CA ALA A 33 -8.03 8.03 -5.32
C ALA A 33 -6.56 7.63 -5.08
N ALA A 34 -6.14 6.43 -5.51
CA ALA A 34 -4.75 5.98 -5.40
C ALA A 34 -3.79 6.85 -6.22
N ASP A 35 -4.17 7.24 -7.45
CA ASP A 35 -3.40 8.16 -8.29
C ASP A 35 -3.23 9.53 -7.60
N ASP A 36 -4.29 10.08 -6.98
CA ASP A 36 -4.23 11.34 -6.23
C ASP A 36 -3.31 11.22 -4.99
N ALA A 37 -3.46 10.15 -4.21
CA ALA A 37 -2.61 9.93 -3.04
C ALA A 37 -1.13 9.85 -3.42
N VAL A 38 -0.79 9.13 -4.49
CA VAL A 38 0.60 9.00 -4.94
C VAL A 38 1.12 10.32 -5.53
N ALA A 39 0.28 11.08 -6.23
CA ALA A 39 0.66 12.41 -6.72
C ALA A 39 0.99 13.38 -5.57
N ARG A 40 0.17 13.41 -4.51
CA ARG A 40 0.44 14.21 -3.30
C ARG A 40 1.72 13.74 -2.61
N LEU A 41 1.90 12.44 -2.47
CA LEU A 41 3.10 11.85 -1.86
C LEU A 41 4.38 12.26 -2.58
N THR A 42 4.39 12.17 -3.92
CA THR A 42 5.57 12.51 -4.74
C THR A 42 5.85 14.01 -4.79
N ALA A 43 4.86 14.85 -4.48
CA ALA A 43 4.99 16.30 -4.36
C ALA A 43 5.51 16.76 -2.98
N ALA A 44 5.65 15.87 -1.99
CA ALA A 44 6.02 16.22 -0.62
C ALA A 44 7.49 16.67 -0.44
N GLY A 45 8.31 16.62 -1.50
CA GLY A 45 9.68 17.13 -1.49
C GLY A 45 10.69 16.25 -0.75
N ALA A 46 10.40 14.96 -0.56
CA ALA A 46 11.31 14.01 0.05
C ALA A 46 12.50 13.69 -0.86
N GLU A 47 13.61 13.28 -0.27
CA GLU A 47 14.80 12.82 -0.99
C GLU A 47 14.58 11.46 -1.68
N VAL A 48 13.76 10.61 -1.07
CA VAL A 48 13.44 9.28 -1.61
C VAL A 48 11.99 8.91 -1.36
N VAL A 49 11.36 8.26 -2.34
CA VAL A 49 10.08 7.58 -2.16
C VAL A 49 10.35 6.10 -1.85
N VAL A 50 9.92 5.65 -0.67
CA VAL A 50 10.03 4.24 -0.27
C VAL A 50 8.68 3.57 -0.44
N VAL A 51 8.61 2.53 -1.27
CA VAL A 51 7.45 1.64 -1.38
C VAL A 51 7.57 0.56 -0.32
N LEU A 52 6.61 0.48 0.59
CA LEU A 52 6.60 -0.45 1.71
C LEU A 52 5.42 -1.42 1.56
N GLY A 53 5.70 -2.70 1.59
CA GLY A 53 4.70 -3.77 1.57
C GLY A 53 4.94 -4.83 2.64
N SER A 54 3.92 -5.66 2.92
CA SER A 54 4.06 -6.79 3.83
C SER A 54 4.78 -7.96 3.17
N GLY A 55 5.66 -8.62 3.92
CA GLY A 55 6.39 -9.80 3.47
C GLY A 55 7.64 -10.06 4.29
N PRO A 56 8.39 -11.13 3.98
CA PRO A 56 9.71 -11.35 4.58
C PRO A 56 10.58 -10.11 4.41
N ARG A 57 11.29 -9.73 5.47
CA ARG A 57 12.09 -8.51 5.49
C ARG A 57 13.15 -8.52 4.38
N ALA A 58 13.04 -7.57 3.46
CA ALA A 58 13.97 -7.36 2.36
C ALA A 58 13.98 -5.90 1.91
N ALA A 59 15.08 -5.47 1.28
CA ALA A 59 15.22 -4.16 0.68
C ALA A 59 15.54 -4.29 -0.81
N TYR A 60 14.99 -3.37 -1.60
CA TYR A 60 15.11 -3.33 -3.04
C TYR A 60 15.57 -1.93 -3.47
N ALA A 61 16.65 -1.88 -4.21
CA ALA A 61 17.23 -0.62 -4.66
C ALA A 61 16.41 0.03 -5.79
N HIS A 62 16.71 1.30 -6.04
CA HIS A 62 16.27 1.98 -7.26
C HIS A 62 16.64 1.17 -8.50
N GLY A 63 15.73 1.10 -9.48
CA GLY A 63 15.89 0.28 -10.68
C GLY A 63 15.47 -1.19 -10.52
N SER A 64 15.23 -1.69 -9.28
CA SER A 64 14.70 -3.03 -9.09
C SER A 64 13.36 -3.20 -9.79
N ALA A 65 13.20 -4.31 -10.52
CA ALA A 65 12.04 -4.56 -11.35
C ALA A 65 11.17 -5.72 -10.84
N GLY A 66 9.92 -5.70 -11.24
CA GLY A 66 8.94 -6.75 -11.00
C GLY A 66 8.06 -7.01 -12.22
N THR A 67 7.17 -7.97 -12.13
CA THR A 67 6.29 -8.34 -13.23
C THR A 67 4.97 -8.89 -12.74
N PHE A 68 3.90 -8.66 -13.51
CA PHE A 68 2.58 -9.28 -13.32
C PHE A 68 2.41 -10.56 -14.16
N ALA A 69 3.50 -11.09 -14.76
CA ALA A 69 3.44 -12.30 -15.59
C ALA A 69 2.89 -13.52 -14.84
N GLY A 70 3.15 -13.63 -13.52
CA GLY A 70 2.55 -14.66 -12.65
C GLY A 70 1.03 -14.60 -12.54
N LEU A 71 0.41 -13.47 -12.91
CA LEU A 71 -1.03 -13.24 -12.99
C LEU A 71 -1.53 -13.28 -14.45
N GLY A 72 -0.73 -13.77 -15.39
CA GLY A 72 -1.06 -13.88 -16.80
C GLY A 72 -0.90 -12.57 -17.61
N VAL A 73 -0.35 -11.51 -17.03
CA VAL A 73 -0.17 -10.20 -17.68
C VAL A 73 1.32 -9.92 -17.87
N PRO A 74 1.83 -9.80 -19.11
CA PRO A 74 3.24 -9.56 -19.39
C PRO A 74 3.63 -8.08 -19.16
N LEU A 75 3.19 -7.50 -18.05
CA LEU A 75 3.51 -6.13 -17.64
C LEU A 75 4.72 -6.16 -16.71
N ARG A 76 5.78 -5.46 -17.09
CA ARG A 76 6.97 -5.21 -16.27
C ARG A 76 6.88 -3.83 -15.64
N VAL A 77 7.30 -3.72 -14.40
CA VAL A 77 7.35 -2.47 -13.62
C VAL A 77 8.69 -2.36 -12.90
N SER A 78 9.08 -1.14 -12.53
CA SER A 78 10.34 -0.90 -11.82
C SER A 78 10.22 0.23 -10.81
N LEU A 79 11.06 0.20 -9.80
CA LEU A 79 11.27 1.31 -8.87
C LEU A 79 12.22 2.31 -9.53
N GLY A 80 11.66 3.27 -10.28
CA GLY A 80 12.42 4.18 -11.13
C GLY A 80 12.83 3.55 -12.45
N ASP A 81 14.02 3.92 -12.98
CA ASP A 81 14.50 3.42 -14.24
C ASP A 81 14.82 1.92 -14.18
N ASP A 82 14.27 1.14 -15.13
CA ASP A 82 14.54 -0.30 -15.23
C ASP A 82 15.97 -0.53 -15.75
N VAL A 83 16.80 -1.12 -14.92
CA VAL A 83 18.20 -1.44 -15.25
C VAL A 83 18.36 -2.79 -15.97
N GLY A 84 17.27 -3.44 -16.34
CA GLY A 84 17.30 -4.69 -17.10
C GLY A 84 17.61 -5.95 -16.29
N GLU A 85 17.77 -5.85 -14.97
CA GLU A 85 17.98 -6.98 -14.07
C GLU A 85 16.73 -7.90 -14.00
N PRO A 86 16.90 -9.16 -13.57
CA PRO A 86 15.76 -10.06 -13.37
C PRO A 86 14.67 -9.43 -12.48
N ALA A 87 13.41 -9.67 -12.83
CA ALA A 87 12.28 -9.17 -12.07
C ALA A 87 12.16 -9.93 -10.73
N THR A 88 12.40 -9.24 -9.63
CA THR A 88 12.44 -9.83 -8.27
C THR A 88 11.50 -9.17 -7.27
N LEU A 89 10.87 -8.02 -7.64
CA LEU A 89 9.95 -7.33 -6.74
C LEU A 89 8.74 -8.21 -6.40
N PRO A 90 8.39 -8.34 -5.12
CA PRO A 90 7.15 -8.99 -4.71
C PRO A 90 5.94 -8.14 -5.09
N LEU A 91 4.76 -8.78 -5.17
CA LEU A 91 3.54 -8.18 -5.70
C LEU A 91 3.17 -6.82 -5.08
N PRO A 92 3.22 -6.60 -3.75
CA PRO A 92 2.93 -5.28 -3.19
C PRO A 92 3.83 -4.19 -3.75
N LEU A 93 5.13 -4.49 -3.91
CA LEU A 93 6.08 -3.52 -4.47
C LEU A 93 5.88 -3.33 -5.98
N CYS A 94 5.42 -4.35 -6.72
CA CYS A 94 5.03 -4.20 -8.12
C CYS A 94 3.85 -3.22 -8.25
N ILE A 95 2.85 -3.29 -7.36
CA ILE A 95 1.69 -2.38 -7.37
C ILE A 95 2.14 -0.96 -7.07
N GLY A 96 2.97 -0.74 -6.05
CA GLY A 96 3.52 0.58 -5.74
C GLY A 96 4.37 1.15 -6.88
N ALA A 97 5.23 0.34 -7.49
CA ALA A 97 6.03 0.74 -8.65
C ALA A 97 5.14 1.11 -9.85
N TRP A 98 4.07 0.34 -10.10
CA TRP A 98 3.09 0.64 -11.14
C TRP A 98 2.39 1.98 -10.90
N LEU A 99 1.97 2.27 -9.67
CA LEU A 99 1.35 3.54 -9.30
C LEU A 99 2.32 4.72 -9.46
N LEU A 100 3.57 4.57 -9.03
CA LEU A 100 4.60 5.61 -9.20
C LEU A 100 4.86 5.93 -10.68
N ALA A 101 4.94 4.91 -11.54
CA ALA A 101 5.12 5.11 -12.98
C ALA A 101 3.98 5.93 -13.61
N ARG A 102 2.76 5.83 -13.09
CA ARG A 102 1.59 6.60 -13.55
C ARG A 102 1.70 8.09 -13.24
N THR A 103 2.37 8.46 -12.16
CA THR A 103 2.64 9.88 -11.80
C THR A 103 3.82 10.47 -12.55
N ARG A 104 4.55 9.66 -13.33
CA ARG A 104 5.81 10.06 -14.01
C ARG A 104 6.85 10.59 -13.02
N TYR A 105 6.84 10.09 -11.79
CA TYR A 105 7.84 10.45 -10.80
C TYR A 105 9.21 9.96 -11.25
N ALA A 106 10.17 10.90 -11.35
CA ALA A 106 11.54 10.63 -11.81
C ALA A 106 12.59 10.74 -10.69
N GLY A 107 12.13 10.85 -9.43
CA GLY A 107 13.02 10.92 -8.28
C GLY A 107 13.53 9.55 -7.82
N LEU A 108 14.37 9.56 -6.80
CA LEU A 108 14.92 8.35 -6.21
C LEU A 108 13.82 7.53 -5.52
N THR A 109 13.83 6.22 -5.77
CA THR A 109 12.89 5.27 -5.17
C THR A 109 13.63 4.10 -4.54
N ALA A 110 12.99 3.47 -3.56
CA ALA A 110 13.43 2.20 -2.97
C ALA A 110 12.21 1.36 -2.61
N GLY A 111 12.39 0.06 -2.44
CA GLY A 111 11.36 -0.85 -1.98
C GLY A 111 11.77 -1.54 -0.69
N VAL A 112 10.80 -1.78 0.19
CA VAL A 112 11.02 -2.55 1.43
C VAL A 112 9.83 -3.46 1.68
N THR A 113 10.09 -4.71 2.01
CA THR A 113 9.08 -5.58 2.63
C THR A 113 9.35 -5.73 4.11
N VAL A 114 8.26 -5.76 4.90
CA VAL A 114 8.32 -5.83 6.36
C VAL A 114 7.45 -6.95 6.90
N ASP A 115 7.89 -7.50 8.01
CA ASP A 115 7.18 -8.50 8.83
C ASP A 115 6.56 -7.88 10.11
N GLY A 116 6.56 -6.54 10.19
CA GLY A 116 5.93 -5.77 11.29
C GLY A 116 6.72 -4.55 11.77
N ALA A 117 8.04 -4.50 11.61
CA ALA A 117 8.86 -3.38 12.01
C ALA A 117 9.66 -2.82 10.83
N TRP A 118 9.73 -1.50 10.74
CA TRP A 118 10.54 -0.77 9.77
C TRP A 118 11.24 0.40 10.46
N ALA A 119 12.49 0.63 10.10
CA ALA A 119 13.26 1.79 10.53
C ALA A 119 13.46 2.71 9.32
N SER A 120 13.10 3.97 9.46
CA SER A 120 13.36 4.99 8.44
C SER A 120 14.86 5.18 8.25
N PRO A 121 15.34 5.32 7.01
CA PRO A 121 16.72 5.72 6.76
C PRO A 121 16.98 7.15 7.26
N ASP A 122 18.27 7.52 7.36
CA ASP A 122 18.71 8.86 7.83
C ASP A 122 18.57 9.95 6.73
N VAL A 123 17.50 9.91 5.96
CA VAL A 123 17.15 10.89 4.94
C VAL A 123 15.66 11.23 5.03
N ASP A 124 15.21 12.27 4.36
CA ASP A 124 13.79 12.58 4.31
C ASP A 124 13.07 11.65 3.32
N VAL A 125 12.05 10.95 3.83
CA VAL A 125 11.33 9.88 3.12
C VAL A 125 9.87 10.26 2.91
N ALA A 126 9.37 10.04 1.69
CA ALA A 126 7.95 9.87 1.41
C ALA A 126 7.62 8.37 1.35
N LEU A 127 6.67 7.91 2.17
CA LEU A 127 6.40 6.48 2.36
C LEU A 127 5.11 6.06 1.63
N LEU A 128 5.22 5.22 0.59
CA LEU A 128 4.08 4.61 -0.07
C LEU A 128 3.82 3.22 0.54
N VAL A 129 2.81 3.11 1.38
CA VAL A 129 2.40 1.88 2.06
C VAL A 129 1.39 1.14 1.20
N VAL A 130 1.73 -0.08 0.79
CA VAL A 130 0.86 -0.93 -0.03
C VAL A 130 0.28 -2.01 0.88
N ALA A 131 -1.02 -1.86 1.24
CA ALA A 131 -1.67 -2.71 2.24
C ALA A 131 -3.18 -2.79 2.02
N ASP A 132 -3.73 -3.99 2.25
CA ASP A 132 -5.17 -4.24 2.30
C ASP A 132 -5.62 -4.53 3.74
N GLY A 133 -6.92 -4.41 3.99
CA GLY A 133 -7.61 -4.86 5.19
C GLY A 133 -7.95 -6.35 5.13
N THR A 134 -9.15 -6.68 5.63
CA THR A 134 -9.63 -8.06 5.67
C THR A 134 -9.97 -8.59 4.28
N ALA A 135 -9.85 -9.90 4.07
CA ALA A 135 -10.27 -10.56 2.84
C ALA A 135 -11.58 -11.37 3.04
N CYS A 136 -12.46 -10.92 3.95
CA CYS A 136 -13.64 -11.65 4.42
C CYS A 136 -14.93 -10.81 4.41
N ARG A 137 -15.03 -9.78 3.54
CA ARG A 137 -16.14 -8.80 3.54
C ARG A 137 -17.42 -9.31 2.88
N THR A 138 -17.34 -10.31 2.01
CA THR A 138 -18.49 -10.85 1.27
C THR A 138 -18.41 -12.36 1.17
N GLU A 139 -19.51 -13.02 0.78
CA GLU A 139 -19.52 -14.48 0.56
C GLU A 139 -18.59 -14.93 -0.59
N LYS A 140 -18.29 -14.03 -1.53
CA LYS A 140 -17.37 -14.27 -2.65
C LYS A 140 -15.93 -13.81 -2.37
N ALA A 141 -15.68 -13.30 -1.17
CA ALA A 141 -14.34 -12.87 -0.77
C ALA A 141 -13.36 -14.05 -0.75
N PRO A 142 -12.05 -13.81 -0.97
CA PRO A 142 -11.04 -14.88 -0.95
C PRO A 142 -11.01 -15.68 0.35
N GLY A 143 -11.28 -15.04 1.51
CA GLY A 143 -11.33 -15.66 2.84
C GLY A 143 -12.72 -16.11 3.29
N ALA A 144 -13.74 -16.10 2.40
CA ALA A 144 -15.15 -16.25 2.71
C ALA A 144 -15.69 -15.13 3.64
N PHE A 145 -17.01 -15.12 3.88
CA PHE A 145 -17.62 -14.09 4.70
C PHE A 145 -17.39 -14.32 6.19
N ASP A 146 -16.95 -13.27 6.89
CA ASP A 146 -16.93 -13.21 8.37
C ASP A 146 -17.54 -11.88 8.83
N ALA A 147 -18.56 -11.98 9.69
CA ALA A 147 -19.28 -10.80 10.20
C ALA A 147 -18.39 -9.79 10.96
N ARG A 148 -17.24 -10.22 11.47
CA ARG A 148 -16.27 -9.38 12.19
C ARG A 148 -15.43 -8.51 11.26
N ALA A 149 -15.32 -8.88 9.96
CA ALA A 149 -14.46 -8.23 8.98
C ALA A 149 -14.79 -6.74 8.81
N ALA A 150 -16.09 -6.41 8.72
CA ALA A 150 -16.50 -5.02 8.54
C ALA A 150 -16.10 -4.12 9.73
N ALA A 151 -16.24 -4.61 10.95
CA ALA A 151 -15.84 -3.88 12.16
C ALA A 151 -14.32 -3.72 12.24
N PHE A 152 -13.56 -4.76 11.87
CA PHE A 152 -12.09 -4.69 11.85
C PHE A 152 -11.59 -3.67 10.83
N ASP A 153 -12.12 -3.69 9.61
CA ASP A 153 -11.79 -2.72 8.58
C ASP A 153 -12.20 -1.29 8.97
N GLY A 154 -13.33 -1.13 9.65
CA GLY A 154 -13.76 0.16 10.20
C GLY A 154 -12.74 0.75 11.21
N HIS A 155 -12.07 -0.07 12.00
CA HIS A 155 -10.99 0.39 12.88
C HIS A 155 -9.76 0.84 12.06
N ILE A 156 -9.40 0.13 10.99
CA ILE A 156 -8.33 0.55 10.09
C ILE A 156 -8.68 1.89 9.43
N ALA A 157 -9.88 1.98 8.84
CA ALA A 157 -10.35 3.20 8.17
C ALA A 157 -10.33 4.42 9.10
N ALA A 158 -10.85 4.28 10.33
CA ALA A 158 -10.84 5.33 11.34
C ALA A 158 -9.41 5.74 11.72
N ALA A 159 -8.52 4.80 11.93
CA ALA A 159 -7.12 5.08 12.24
C ALA A 159 -6.43 5.82 11.10
N LEU A 160 -6.66 5.42 9.86
CA LEU A 160 -6.12 6.07 8.66
C LEU A 160 -6.67 7.49 8.49
N ALA A 161 -7.97 7.70 8.73
CA ALA A 161 -8.62 9.02 8.61
C ALA A 161 -8.11 10.04 9.63
N HIS A 162 -7.66 9.59 10.82
CA HIS A 162 -7.25 10.47 11.91
C HIS A 162 -5.72 10.53 12.14
N GLY A 163 -4.93 9.79 11.35
CA GLY A 163 -3.48 9.70 11.58
C GLY A 163 -3.13 8.98 12.88
N ASP A 164 -4.01 8.08 13.35
CA ASP A 164 -3.85 7.37 14.63
C ASP A 164 -2.93 6.16 14.48
N GLY A 165 -1.62 6.42 14.55
CA GLY A 165 -0.62 5.36 14.52
C GLY A 165 -0.74 4.39 15.69
N ALA A 166 -1.21 4.82 16.87
CA ALA A 166 -1.37 3.93 18.01
C ALA A 166 -2.46 2.89 17.76
N ALA A 167 -3.59 3.29 17.16
CA ALA A 167 -4.65 2.38 16.75
C ALA A 167 -4.15 1.34 15.72
N LEU A 168 -3.35 1.76 14.72
CA LEU A 168 -2.78 0.82 13.74
C LEU A 168 -1.82 -0.20 14.39
N ARG A 169 -0.99 0.23 15.33
CA ARG A 169 -0.12 -0.71 16.08
C ARG A 169 -0.91 -1.67 16.94
N GLY A 170 -2.03 -1.19 17.52
CA GLY A 170 -2.90 -1.93 18.43
C GLY A 170 -3.84 -2.93 17.77
N LEU A 171 -3.90 -3.03 16.43
CA LEU A 171 -4.74 -4.00 15.75
C LEU A 171 -4.46 -5.42 16.24
N ASP A 172 -5.52 -6.19 16.54
CA ASP A 172 -5.41 -7.55 17.03
C ASP A 172 -4.82 -8.48 15.96
N ALA A 173 -3.63 -9.04 16.22
CA ALA A 173 -2.93 -9.90 15.27
C ALA A 173 -3.61 -11.26 15.09
N GLY A 174 -4.24 -11.80 16.14
CA GLY A 174 -4.97 -13.06 16.08
C GLY A 174 -6.20 -12.93 15.19
N LEU A 175 -7.01 -11.91 15.45
CA LEU A 175 -8.19 -11.62 14.63
C LEU A 175 -7.80 -11.23 13.19
N ALA A 176 -6.74 -10.46 13.00
CA ALA A 176 -6.23 -10.11 11.68
C ALA A 176 -5.83 -11.35 10.86
N ALA A 177 -5.20 -12.34 11.49
CA ALA A 177 -4.87 -13.61 10.85
C ALA A 177 -6.12 -14.42 10.44
N GLU A 178 -7.12 -14.49 11.33
CA GLU A 178 -8.40 -15.14 11.05
C GLU A 178 -9.16 -14.46 9.89
N LEU A 179 -9.07 -13.12 9.79
CA LEU A 179 -9.74 -12.32 8.77
C LEU A 179 -8.87 -12.08 7.51
N HIS A 180 -7.73 -12.77 7.42
CA HIS A 180 -6.81 -12.70 6.29
C HIS A 180 -6.32 -11.29 5.96
N VAL A 181 -5.95 -10.48 6.97
CA VAL A 181 -5.40 -9.14 6.80
C VAL A 181 -3.92 -9.22 6.39
N GLY A 182 -3.66 -9.39 5.11
CA GLY A 182 -2.30 -9.47 4.59
C GLY A 182 -1.49 -8.18 4.75
N GLY A 183 -2.17 -7.04 4.84
CA GLY A 183 -1.58 -5.71 5.02
C GLY A 183 -1.12 -5.37 6.45
N LEU A 184 -1.44 -6.20 7.47
CA LEU A 184 -1.18 -5.88 8.88
C LEU A 184 0.27 -5.46 9.17
N PRO A 185 1.33 -6.17 8.71
CA PRO A 185 2.70 -5.76 8.95
C PRO A 185 3.02 -4.34 8.45
N ALA A 186 2.57 -4.01 7.22
CA ALA A 186 2.79 -2.69 6.63
C ALA A 186 1.98 -1.58 7.35
N LEU A 187 0.73 -1.85 7.74
CA LEU A 187 -0.10 -0.94 8.53
C LEU A 187 0.52 -0.66 9.92
N ARG A 188 1.06 -1.67 10.58
CA ARG A 188 1.77 -1.50 11.85
C ARG A 188 3.08 -0.71 11.68
N ALA A 189 3.80 -0.90 10.59
CA ALA A 189 4.98 -0.11 10.28
C ALA A 189 4.64 1.38 10.06
N LEU A 190 3.54 1.67 9.34
CA LEU A 190 2.99 3.02 9.25
C LEU A 190 2.65 3.58 10.64
N GLY A 191 1.96 2.79 11.45
CA GLY A 191 1.56 3.18 12.80
C GLY A 191 2.74 3.43 13.74
N ALA A 192 3.93 2.95 13.44
CA ALA A 192 5.14 3.18 14.23
C ALA A 192 5.80 4.54 13.94
N LEU A 193 5.34 5.26 12.90
CA LEU A 193 5.87 6.58 12.57
C LEU A 193 5.48 7.59 13.65
N GLU A 194 6.47 8.32 14.14
CA GLU A 194 6.25 9.36 15.14
C GLU A 194 5.81 10.68 14.48
N GLY A 195 5.01 11.45 15.19
CA GLY A 195 4.69 12.85 14.85
C GLY A 195 3.20 13.14 14.82
N PRO A 196 2.86 14.44 14.82
CA PRO A 196 1.50 14.84 14.48
C PRO A 196 1.30 14.71 12.97
N TRP A 197 0.21 14.06 12.57
CA TRP A 197 -0.16 13.87 11.19
C TRP A 197 -1.45 14.63 10.87
N ARG A 198 -1.46 15.35 9.75
CA ARG A 198 -2.69 15.73 9.08
C ARG A 198 -3.03 14.56 8.15
N ALA A 199 -4.14 13.90 8.44
CA ALA A 199 -4.55 12.70 7.75
C ALA A 199 -5.88 12.89 7.00
N GLU A 200 -6.02 12.22 5.87
CA GLU A 200 -7.25 12.18 5.07
C GLU A 200 -7.44 10.77 4.52
N LEU A 201 -8.63 10.21 4.70
CA LEU A 201 -9.05 8.98 4.05
C LEU A 201 -9.76 9.33 2.73
N LEU A 202 -9.15 8.97 1.61
CA LEU A 202 -9.66 9.29 0.26
C LEU A 202 -10.61 8.23 -0.27
N ALA A 203 -10.44 6.97 0.15
CA ALA A 203 -11.32 5.87 -0.22
C ALA A 203 -11.33 4.77 0.84
N ASP A 204 -12.50 4.16 1.01
CA ASP A 204 -12.76 2.93 1.77
C ASP A 204 -13.71 2.08 0.92
N ASP A 205 -13.20 0.99 0.37
CA ASP A 205 -13.92 0.12 -0.55
C ASP A 205 -13.77 -1.35 -0.17
N ALA A 206 -14.81 -2.13 -0.40
CA ALA A 206 -14.77 -3.57 -0.22
C ALA A 206 -15.58 -4.32 -1.31
N THR A 207 -15.72 -3.71 -2.49
CA THR A 207 -16.54 -4.21 -3.61
C THR A 207 -16.21 -5.65 -3.98
N HIS A 208 -14.94 -6.04 -3.92
CA HIS A 208 -14.49 -7.41 -4.23
C HIS A 208 -14.24 -8.27 -2.98
N GLY A 209 -14.81 -7.89 -1.83
CA GLY A 209 -14.73 -8.65 -0.59
C GLY A 209 -13.43 -8.48 0.19
N VAL A 210 -12.53 -7.60 -0.27
CA VAL A 210 -11.28 -7.22 0.40
C VAL A 210 -11.36 -5.75 0.82
N GLY A 211 -11.09 -5.46 2.08
CA GLY A 211 -11.01 -4.09 2.57
C GLY A 211 -9.85 -3.35 1.91
N SER A 212 -10.14 -2.29 1.18
CA SER A 212 -9.19 -1.52 0.37
C SER A 212 -9.27 -0.05 0.74
N PHE A 213 -8.16 0.53 1.17
CA PHE A 213 -8.10 1.89 1.67
C PHE A 213 -7.15 2.75 0.85
N VAL A 214 -7.51 4.03 0.68
CA VAL A 214 -6.58 5.04 0.19
C VAL A 214 -6.57 6.19 1.20
N ALA A 215 -5.38 6.53 1.69
CA ALA A 215 -5.23 7.60 2.67
C ALA A 215 -3.93 8.38 2.44
N CYS A 216 -3.92 9.65 2.86
CA CYS A 216 -2.75 10.50 2.86
C CYS A 216 -2.46 10.98 4.29
N TRP A 217 -1.19 10.95 4.69
CA TRP A 217 -0.67 11.51 5.93
C TRP A 217 0.45 12.49 5.61
N GLU A 218 0.31 13.72 6.05
CA GLU A 218 1.29 14.79 5.89
C GLU A 218 1.74 15.30 7.27
N ARG A 219 2.98 15.72 7.41
CA ARG A 219 3.41 16.37 8.66
C ARG A 219 2.57 17.60 8.93
N ALA A 220 2.05 17.72 10.17
CA ALA A 220 1.23 18.86 10.62
C ALA A 220 2.09 20.09 10.98
#